data_04525ccdf9c03e7e3c041bcef25f844e
#
_entry.id   04525ccdf9c03e7e3c041bcef25f844e
#
_cell.length_a   1.000
_cell.length_b   1.000
_cell.length_c   1.000
_cell.angle_alpha   90.00
_cell.angle_beta   90.00
_cell.angle_gamma   90.00
#
_symmetry.space_group_name_H-M   'P 1'
#
loop_
_entity.id
_entity.type
_entity.pdbx_description
1 polymer ?
#
loop_
_entity_poly.entity_id
_entity_poly.type
_entity_poly.pdbx_seq_one_letter_code
_entity_poly.pdbx_strand_id
1 'polypeptide(L)'
;MRSRPILSRLAAALALATLSACNPFAATAIGVGASAGIQHTVSGIAYRTFSAPMPNVRAAVRDALDHMQIKVAGTYRIENGVRFKARVSDREIEVDLETLTANATRVRSTVRTGLLMDSATATEIIRQTQRALAAQQKEEG
;
A
#
# COMPACT_ATOMS: atom_id res chain seq x y z
N MET A 1 -15.64 10.66 62.21
CA MET A 1 -14.59 9.77 61.68
C MET A 1 -15.19 8.66 60.86
N ARG A 2 -15.67 8.91 59.66
CA ARG A 2 -16.15 7.86 58.72
C ARG A 2 -16.17 8.41 57.29
N SER A 3 -15.02 8.70 56.69
CA SER A 3 -14.89 9.18 55.28
C SER A 3 -13.80 8.46 54.50
N ARG A 4 -13.43 7.24 54.86
CA ARG A 4 -12.37 6.49 54.19
C ARG A 4 -12.78 5.51 53.05
N PRO A 5 -14.07 5.11 52.88
CA PRO A 5 -14.38 4.19 51.77
C PRO A 5 -14.65 4.85 50.41
N ILE A 6 -14.88 6.17 50.36
CA ILE A 6 -15.26 6.83 49.11
C ILE A 6 -14.01 7.11 48.23
N LEU A 7 -12.90 7.50 48.86
CA LEU A 7 -11.64 7.76 48.15
C LEU A 7 -11.02 6.49 47.53
N SER A 8 -11.16 5.34 48.22
CA SER A 8 -10.63 4.07 47.69
C SER A 8 -11.43 3.55 46.49
N ARG A 9 -12.74 3.83 46.45
CA ARG A 9 -13.59 3.46 45.29
C ARG A 9 -13.38 4.34 44.09
N LEU A 10 -13.07 5.62 44.28
CA LEU A 10 -12.69 6.56 43.19
C LEU A 10 -11.32 6.21 42.61
N ALA A 11 -10.35 5.82 43.41
CA ALA A 11 -9.04 5.40 42.93
C ALA A 11 -9.10 4.09 42.13
N ALA A 12 -9.95 3.13 42.49
CA ALA A 12 -10.16 1.91 41.77
C ALA A 12 -10.86 2.13 40.41
N ALA A 13 -11.80 3.07 40.33
CA ALA A 13 -12.49 3.42 39.07
C ALA A 13 -11.56 4.13 38.09
N LEU A 14 -10.62 4.94 38.56
CA LEU A 14 -9.66 5.64 37.71
C LEU A 14 -8.59 4.70 37.14
N ALA A 15 -8.22 3.64 37.85
CA ALA A 15 -7.23 2.67 37.39
C ALA A 15 -7.75 1.74 36.26
N LEU A 16 -9.08 1.51 36.18
CA LEU A 16 -9.66 0.70 35.10
C LEU A 16 -9.80 1.46 33.79
N ALA A 17 -9.80 2.79 33.80
CA ALA A 17 -9.96 3.62 32.60
C ALA A 17 -8.68 3.71 31.75
N THR A 18 -7.51 3.38 32.30
CA THR A 18 -6.23 3.50 31.62
C THR A 18 -5.81 2.26 30.82
N LEU A 19 -6.49 1.12 30.96
CA LEU A 19 -6.16 -0.10 30.23
C LEU A 19 -6.81 -0.20 28.83
N SER A 20 -7.70 0.73 28.48
CA SER A 20 -8.36 0.72 27.15
C SER A 20 -7.58 1.44 26.05
N ALA A 21 -6.43 2.06 26.35
CA ALA A 21 -5.67 2.87 25.40
C ALA A 21 -4.64 2.09 24.56
N CYS A 22 -4.47 0.79 24.78
CA CYS A 22 -3.52 -0.04 24.04
C CYS A 22 -4.19 -1.21 23.32
N ASN A 23 -5.26 -0.93 22.57
CA ASN A 23 -5.78 -1.93 21.65
C ASN A 23 -5.48 -1.52 20.20
N PRO A 24 -4.38 -1.99 19.59
CA PRO A 24 -4.08 -1.70 18.20
C PRO A 24 -5.08 -2.32 17.22
N PHE A 25 -6.01 -3.13 17.72
CA PHE A 25 -7.07 -3.75 16.92
C PHE A 25 -8.39 -2.96 16.87
N ALA A 26 -8.54 -1.90 17.66
CA ALA A 26 -9.79 -1.13 17.68
C ALA A 26 -9.94 -0.11 16.53
N ALA A 27 -8.91 0.07 15.71
CA ALA A 27 -8.93 1.00 14.59
C ALA A 27 -9.38 0.37 13.25
N THR A 28 -9.77 -0.91 13.24
CA THR A 28 -10.09 -1.65 12.00
C THR A 28 -11.58 -1.76 11.68
N ALA A 29 -12.45 -1.08 12.41
CA ALA A 29 -13.90 -1.25 12.23
C ALA A 29 -14.62 -0.08 11.56
N ILE A 30 -13.94 0.90 10.98
CA ILE A 30 -14.60 1.99 10.27
C ILE A 30 -13.93 2.19 8.92
N GLY A 31 -14.58 1.71 7.87
CA GLY A 31 -14.20 2.13 6.53
C GLY A 31 -14.13 1.01 5.53
N VAL A 32 -15.24 0.74 4.98
CA VAL A 32 -15.41 0.08 3.69
C VAL A 32 -14.45 0.72 2.69
N GLY A 33 -13.49 -0.04 2.15
CA GLY A 33 -12.79 0.31 0.92
C GLY A 33 -11.41 0.95 0.99
N ALA A 34 -10.87 1.23 2.16
CA ALA A 34 -9.46 1.58 2.24
C ALA A 34 -8.65 0.34 2.62
N SER A 35 -8.23 -0.42 1.63
CA SER A 35 -7.10 -1.33 1.81
C SER A 35 -5.92 -0.45 2.22
N ALA A 36 -5.69 -0.31 3.52
CA ALA A 36 -4.52 0.33 4.08
C ALA A 36 -3.30 -0.57 3.80
N GLY A 37 -2.98 -0.72 2.52
CA GLY A 37 -1.75 -1.32 2.09
C GLY A 37 -0.63 -0.44 2.61
N ILE A 38 0.19 -0.98 3.48
CA ILE A 38 1.32 -0.27 4.03
C ILE A 38 2.27 0.02 2.87
N GLN A 39 2.45 1.30 2.56
CA GLN A 39 3.44 1.73 1.61
C GLN A 39 4.76 1.85 2.35
N HIS A 40 5.72 1.00 2.01
CA HIS A 40 7.07 1.09 2.52
C HIS A 40 8.00 1.56 1.41
N THR A 41 8.90 2.47 1.73
CA THR A 41 10.02 2.85 0.88
C THR A 41 11.30 2.44 1.60
N VAL A 42 12.00 1.47 1.04
CA VAL A 42 13.29 1.01 1.57
C VAL A 42 14.33 1.17 0.46
N SER A 43 15.38 1.94 0.75
CA SER A 43 16.51 2.13 -0.19
C SER A 43 16.08 2.55 -1.60
N GLY A 44 15.08 3.44 -1.72
CA GLY A 44 14.59 3.93 -3.02
C GLY A 44 13.64 3.00 -3.77
N ILE A 45 13.24 1.89 -3.17
CA ILE A 45 12.25 0.96 -3.72
C ILE A 45 10.91 1.22 -3.02
N ALA A 46 9.86 1.49 -3.78
CA ALA A 46 8.51 1.62 -3.25
C ALA A 46 7.73 0.33 -3.48
N TYR A 47 6.98 -0.13 -2.47
CA TYR A 47 6.11 -1.28 -2.62
C TYR A 47 4.81 -1.15 -1.83
N ARG A 48 3.77 -1.81 -2.33
CA ARG A 48 2.45 -1.87 -1.70
C ARG A 48 1.76 -3.17 -2.03
N THR A 49 1.02 -3.72 -1.08
CA THR A 49 0.09 -4.81 -1.29
C THR A 49 -1.31 -4.26 -1.52
N PHE A 50 -1.94 -4.70 -2.59
CA PHE A 50 -3.32 -4.38 -2.94
C PHE A 50 -4.20 -5.59 -2.66
N SER A 51 -5.35 -5.37 -2.03
CA SER A 51 -6.38 -6.41 -1.81
C SER A 51 -7.22 -6.58 -3.08
N ALA A 52 -6.58 -7.02 -4.14
CA ALA A 52 -7.18 -7.25 -5.44
C ALA A 52 -6.45 -8.37 -6.21
N PRO A 53 -7.16 -9.10 -7.09
CA PRO A 53 -6.56 -10.10 -7.95
C PRO A 53 -5.50 -9.52 -8.88
N MET A 54 -4.52 -10.34 -9.25
CA MET A 54 -3.44 -9.96 -10.17
C MET A 54 -3.92 -9.32 -11.48
N PRO A 55 -4.97 -9.79 -12.18
CA PRO A 55 -5.43 -9.18 -13.42
C PRO A 55 -5.84 -7.71 -13.23
N ASN A 56 -6.59 -7.40 -12.17
CA ASN A 56 -7.07 -6.04 -11.87
C ASN A 56 -5.89 -5.12 -11.53
N VAL A 57 -4.99 -5.58 -10.67
CA VAL A 57 -3.79 -4.79 -10.31
C VAL A 57 -2.88 -4.58 -11.53
N ARG A 58 -2.77 -5.59 -12.40
CA ARG A 58 -1.98 -5.49 -13.64
C ARG A 58 -2.56 -4.44 -14.61
N ALA A 59 -3.89 -4.39 -14.75
CA ALA A 59 -4.56 -3.35 -15.52
C ALA A 59 -4.30 -1.96 -14.91
N ALA A 60 -4.50 -1.81 -13.61
CA ALA A 60 -4.27 -0.55 -12.89
C ALA A 60 -2.82 -0.05 -12.99
N VAL A 61 -1.82 -0.95 -12.96
CA VAL A 61 -0.40 -0.57 -13.18
C VAL A 61 -0.19 -0.06 -14.60
N ARG A 62 -0.79 -0.68 -15.61
CA ARG A 62 -0.69 -0.20 -17.00
C ARG A 62 -1.31 1.18 -17.16
N ASP A 63 -2.52 1.38 -16.64
CA ASP A 63 -3.21 2.66 -16.67
C ASP A 63 -2.40 3.75 -15.96
N ALA A 64 -1.79 3.41 -14.81
CA ALA A 64 -0.92 4.32 -14.09
C ALA A 64 0.32 4.72 -14.90
N LEU A 65 0.99 3.77 -15.52
CA LEU A 65 2.17 4.02 -16.35
C LEU A 65 1.80 4.85 -17.59
N ASP A 66 0.68 4.54 -18.24
CA ASP A 66 0.19 5.30 -19.40
C ASP A 66 -0.19 6.73 -19.00
N HIS A 67 -0.86 6.93 -17.86
CA HIS A 67 -1.17 8.25 -17.33
C HIS A 67 0.09 9.08 -17.04
N MET A 68 1.16 8.44 -16.59
CA MET A 68 2.47 9.06 -16.38
C MET A 68 3.30 9.17 -17.68
N GLN A 69 2.74 8.81 -18.84
CA GLN A 69 3.42 8.77 -20.12
C GLN A 69 4.66 7.85 -20.15
N ILE A 70 4.64 6.82 -19.34
CA ILE A 70 5.69 5.81 -19.24
C ILE A 70 5.32 4.62 -20.12
N LYS A 71 5.96 4.47 -21.26
CA LYS A 71 5.73 3.36 -22.18
C LYS A 71 6.43 2.10 -21.70
N VAL A 72 5.67 1.03 -21.51
CA VAL A 72 6.22 -0.29 -21.19
C VAL A 72 6.99 -0.83 -22.38
N ALA A 73 8.28 -1.04 -22.19
CA ALA A 73 9.17 -1.59 -23.21
C ALA A 73 9.13 -3.13 -23.29
N GLY A 74 8.82 -3.78 -22.16
CA GLY A 74 8.74 -5.24 -22.10
C GLY A 74 8.01 -5.74 -20.86
N THR A 75 7.41 -6.93 -21.01
CA THR A 75 6.76 -7.65 -19.92
C THR A 75 7.41 -9.02 -19.80
N TYR A 76 7.86 -9.37 -18.61
CA TYR A 76 8.60 -10.59 -18.32
C TYR A 76 7.88 -11.38 -17.25
N ARG A 77 7.92 -12.71 -17.36
CA ARG A 77 7.45 -13.58 -16.29
C ARG A 77 8.51 -13.65 -15.19
N ILE A 78 8.08 -13.56 -13.94
CA ILE A 78 8.88 -13.84 -12.76
C ILE A 78 8.23 -15.00 -11.99
N GLU A 79 8.88 -15.53 -10.97
CA GLU A 79 8.46 -16.75 -10.27
C GLU A 79 6.98 -16.75 -9.87
N ASN A 80 6.51 -15.68 -9.21
CA ASN A 80 5.13 -15.57 -8.75
C ASN A 80 4.36 -14.40 -9.40
N GLY A 81 4.68 -14.04 -10.65
CA GLY A 81 4.02 -12.90 -11.26
C GLY A 81 4.62 -12.39 -12.55
N VAL A 82 4.60 -11.09 -12.71
CA VAL A 82 5.09 -10.40 -13.91
C VAL A 82 5.93 -9.18 -13.56
N ARG A 83 6.89 -8.86 -14.40
CA ARG A 83 7.71 -7.65 -14.36
C ARG A 83 7.47 -6.81 -15.60
N PHE A 84 7.13 -5.55 -15.41
CA PHE A 84 7.17 -4.54 -16.45
C PHE A 84 8.51 -3.82 -16.41
N LYS A 85 9.10 -3.65 -17.58
CA LYS A 85 10.27 -2.80 -17.77
C LYS A 85 9.91 -1.63 -18.66
N ALA A 86 10.35 -0.46 -18.28
CA ALA A 86 10.17 0.77 -19.03
C ALA A 86 11.42 1.64 -18.93
N ARG A 87 11.56 2.56 -19.89
CA ARG A 87 12.60 3.57 -19.87
C ARG A 87 12.01 4.90 -20.31
N VAL A 88 12.27 5.95 -19.52
CA VAL A 88 11.85 7.32 -19.85
C VAL A 88 13.04 8.24 -19.60
N SER A 89 13.50 8.90 -20.67
CA SER A 89 14.73 9.71 -20.62
C SER A 89 15.91 8.89 -20.10
N ASP A 90 16.48 9.27 -18.99
CA ASP A 90 17.60 8.62 -18.30
C ASP A 90 17.17 7.66 -17.18
N ARG A 91 15.84 7.46 -17.00
CA ARG A 91 15.28 6.59 -15.94
C ARG A 91 15.00 5.19 -16.45
N GLU A 92 15.49 4.22 -15.71
CA GLU A 92 15.13 2.82 -15.85
C GLU A 92 14.09 2.46 -14.80
N ILE A 93 12.97 1.88 -15.23
CA ILE A 93 11.82 1.59 -14.41
C ILE A 93 11.54 0.10 -14.46
N GLU A 94 11.44 -0.53 -13.31
CA GLU A 94 10.99 -1.91 -13.16
C GLU A 94 9.80 -1.92 -12.19
N VAL A 95 8.70 -2.53 -12.62
CA VAL A 95 7.51 -2.72 -11.77
C VAL A 95 7.21 -4.22 -11.71
N ASP A 96 7.42 -4.80 -10.53
CA ASP A 96 7.13 -6.20 -10.25
C ASP A 96 5.74 -6.33 -9.62
N LEU A 97 4.95 -7.24 -10.15
CA LEU A 97 3.66 -7.64 -9.61
C LEU A 97 3.75 -9.10 -9.18
N GLU A 98 3.58 -9.33 -7.89
CA GLU A 98 3.67 -10.67 -7.27
C GLU A 98 2.31 -11.08 -6.70
N THR A 99 1.81 -12.24 -7.09
CA THR A 99 0.62 -12.82 -6.49
C THR A 99 0.95 -13.37 -5.10
N LEU A 100 0.33 -12.82 -4.06
CA LEU A 100 0.46 -13.33 -2.70
C LEU A 100 -0.65 -14.33 -2.38
N THR A 101 -1.88 -14.00 -2.78
CA THR A 101 -3.07 -14.87 -2.69
C THR A 101 -3.97 -14.62 -3.90
N ALA A 102 -5.06 -15.36 -4.03
CA ALA A 102 -6.04 -15.13 -5.10
C ALA A 102 -6.57 -13.68 -5.16
N ASN A 103 -6.64 -13.00 -3.99
CA ASN A 103 -7.18 -11.65 -3.83
C ASN A 103 -6.16 -10.66 -3.26
N ALA A 104 -4.87 -10.96 -3.31
CA ALA A 104 -3.84 -10.05 -2.84
C ALA A 104 -2.63 -10.07 -3.76
N THR A 105 -2.25 -8.91 -4.24
CA THR A 105 -1.14 -8.69 -5.16
C THR A 105 -0.20 -7.64 -4.60
N ARG A 106 1.08 -7.94 -4.52
CA ARG A 106 2.13 -6.99 -4.18
C ARG A 106 2.65 -6.32 -5.44
N VAL A 107 2.74 -5.01 -5.42
CA VAL A 107 3.43 -4.23 -6.44
C VAL A 107 4.68 -3.63 -5.84
N ARG A 108 5.81 -3.82 -6.51
CA ARG A 108 7.10 -3.26 -6.16
C ARG A 108 7.60 -2.42 -7.33
N SER A 109 7.88 -1.15 -7.09
CA SER A 109 8.40 -0.21 -8.08
C SER A 109 9.84 0.16 -7.75
N THR A 110 10.72 0.01 -8.73
CA THR A 110 12.12 0.39 -8.65
C THR A 110 12.43 1.32 -9.81
N VAL A 111 12.94 2.50 -9.51
CA VAL A 111 13.32 3.50 -10.51
C VAL A 111 14.76 3.91 -10.27
N ARG A 112 15.57 3.93 -11.33
CA ARG A 112 16.98 4.33 -11.29
C ARG A 112 17.26 5.40 -12.32
N THR A 113 18.07 6.37 -11.93
CA THR A 113 18.65 7.39 -12.81
C THR A 113 20.17 7.24 -12.73
N GLY A 114 20.76 6.54 -13.70
CA GLY A 114 22.15 6.12 -13.62
C GLY A 114 22.40 5.21 -12.41
N LEU A 115 23.27 5.62 -11.50
CA LEU A 115 23.56 4.87 -10.26
C LEU A 115 22.67 5.24 -9.08
N LEU A 116 21.80 6.22 -9.22
CA LEU A 116 20.95 6.74 -8.14
C LEU A 116 19.55 6.10 -8.20
N MET A 117 18.98 5.89 -7.02
CA MET A 117 17.60 5.44 -6.88
C MET A 117 16.65 6.65 -6.84
N ASP A 118 15.62 6.64 -7.68
CA ASP A 118 14.57 7.67 -7.72
C ASP A 118 13.32 7.17 -6.94
N SER A 119 13.37 7.35 -5.63
CA SER A 119 12.28 6.96 -4.74
C SER A 119 11.00 7.77 -4.96
N ALA A 120 11.11 9.01 -5.42
CA ALA A 120 9.96 9.87 -5.66
C ALA A 120 9.12 9.34 -6.83
N THR A 121 9.75 9.03 -7.95
CA THR A 121 9.07 8.43 -9.11
C THR A 121 8.55 7.03 -8.77
N ALA A 122 9.32 6.20 -8.05
CA ALA A 122 8.87 4.88 -7.63
C ALA A 122 7.60 4.94 -6.76
N THR A 123 7.54 5.88 -5.82
CA THR A 123 6.38 6.12 -4.96
C THR A 123 5.18 6.63 -5.76
N GLU A 124 5.41 7.53 -6.73
CA GLU A 124 4.32 8.06 -7.56
C GLU A 124 3.68 6.96 -8.42
N ILE A 125 4.46 6.02 -8.97
CA ILE A 125 3.92 4.86 -9.69
C ILE A 125 2.94 4.06 -8.81
N ILE A 126 3.32 3.78 -7.57
CA ILE A 126 2.45 3.09 -6.60
C ILE A 126 1.17 3.89 -6.32
N ARG A 127 1.28 5.22 -6.15
CA ARG A 127 0.14 6.10 -5.90
C ARG A 127 -0.81 6.16 -7.08
N GLN A 128 -0.31 6.26 -8.30
CA GLN A 128 -1.12 6.25 -9.52
C GLN A 128 -1.81 4.89 -9.72
N THR A 129 -1.09 3.79 -9.46
CA THR A 129 -1.70 2.44 -9.46
C THR A 129 -2.89 2.35 -8.51
N GLN A 130 -2.76 2.91 -7.31
CA GLN A 130 -3.87 2.94 -6.34
C GLN A 130 -5.07 3.71 -6.87
N ARG A 131 -4.84 4.87 -7.50
CA ARG A 131 -5.93 5.70 -8.08
C ARG A 131 -6.63 4.96 -9.22
N ALA A 132 -5.86 4.35 -10.12
CA ALA A 132 -6.40 3.57 -11.22
C ALA A 132 -7.24 2.39 -10.73
N LEU A 133 -6.74 1.63 -9.75
CA LEU A 133 -7.48 0.51 -9.18
C LEU A 133 -8.79 0.96 -8.50
N ALA A 134 -8.77 2.09 -7.78
CA ALA A 134 -9.97 2.65 -7.16
C ALA A 134 -11.00 3.14 -8.20
N ALA A 135 -10.56 3.63 -9.35
CA ALA A 135 -11.43 4.02 -10.45
C ALA A 135 -12.11 2.79 -11.07
N GLN A 136 -11.38 1.72 -11.35
CA GLN A 136 -11.92 0.45 -11.89
C GLN A 136 -13.00 -0.13 -10.97
N GLN A 137 -12.77 -0.12 -9.65
CA GLN A 137 -13.76 -0.64 -8.68
C GLN A 137 -15.05 0.17 -8.63
N LYS A 138 -15.03 1.46 -8.99
CA LYS A 138 -16.24 2.29 -9.07
C LYS A 138 -17.05 2.04 -10.33
N GLU A 139 -16.43 1.59 -11.39
CA GLU A 139 -17.11 1.27 -12.65
C GLU A 139 -17.80 -0.10 -12.62
N GLU A 140 -17.32 -1.00 -11.75
CA GLU A 140 -17.87 -2.36 -11.59
C GLU A 140 -19.03 -2.42 -10.58
N GLY A 141 -19.29 -1.40 -9.78
CA GLY A 141 -20.31 -1.34 -8.73
C GLY A 141 -21.49 -0.48 -9.09
#